data_0df3f12aebd570395078530138731b22
#
_entry.id   0df3f12aebd570395078530138731b22
#
_cell.length_a   1.000
_cell.length_b   1.000
_cell.length_c   1.000
_cell.angle_alpha   90.00
_cell.angle_beta   90.00
_cell.angle_gamma   90.00
#
_symmetry.space_group_name_H-M   'P 1'
#
loop_
_entity.id
_entity.type
_entity.pdbx_description
1 polymer ?
#
loop_
_entity_poly.entity_id
_entity_poly.type
_entity_poly.pdbx_seq_one_letter_code
_entity_poly.pdbx_strand_id
1 'polypeptide(L)'
;MPAAHHPTTLRRIVTALTLAACAVLLAPLTLTTPAARAAPVTVANGTQFTDTSGAGVHAHGGGMIKVGDYYYWFGENRNANNTFRYVSVYRSTDLRTWEFRNNVLTQSSAGELATANIERPKVIYNAGTGQYVLWMHWENGVDYNQARVAVATSSTVDGNYRYLGSFRPLGHDSRDQTVFRDDDGTAYLISATRNNADLNIYRLTADYTGVASLVRTLWPDNYREAPAMFKRNGVYFLVTSGATGWSPNQARYATASSVGGTWTNPTNFADGTTYDSQSAYVLPVQGSAATSYLYLGDRWAGATGGPVNQSRYVWLPLNFPTATSLTMSWYPQLTIDTATGVVSGVNGGYTFDTLRARHSGKCLDVLDRSTADAAAVAQYACNNGTNQQWQLRDAGSGYVQIVARHSDKCLTVAGGSTADNAPVQQFGCQAGRTDQQWQLRDAGSGYTQLVARHSGRCLDVTGYSTADGARVIQYACGSAANQQWQRVGTS
;
A
#
# COMPACT_ATOMS: atom_id res chain seq x y z
N MET A 1 29.75 -47.62 -105.78
CA MET A 1 31.14 -48.08 -105.89
C MET A 1 32.04 -47.11 -105.25
N PRO A 2 33.08 -47.48 -104.54
CA PRO A 2 33.25 -48.46 -103.47
C PRO A 2 33.55 -47.88 -102.12
N ALA A 3 33.31 -48.58 -101.17
CA ALA A 3 33.98 -49.01 -99.96
C ALA A 3 35.35 -48.43 -99.59
N ALA A 4 35.57 -48.08 -98.34
CA ALA A 4 36.80 -48.29 -97.63
C ALA A 4 36.66 -48.02 -96.07
N HIS A 5 36.87 -49.02 -95.41
CA HIS A 5 37.58 -49.40 -94.18
C HIS A 5 37.65 -48.41 -92.98
N HIS A 6 37.19 -49.02 -91.84
CA HIS A 6 37.55 -48.67 -90.47
C HIS A 6 39.04 -48.78 -90.20
N PRO A 7 39.50 -48.02 -89.08
CA PRO A 7 39.90 -48.81 -87.95
C PRO A 7 39.39 -48.25 -86.61
N THR A 8 39.12 -49.19 -85.74
CA THR A 8 38.77 -49.14 -84.33
C THR A 8 39.85 -48.46 -83.47
N THR A 9 39.45 -47.46 -82.65
CA THR A 9 40.28 -47.06 -81.53
C THR A 9 39.47 -47.19 -80.24
N LEU A 10 39.91 -48.03 -79.34
CA LEU A 10 39.47 -48.20 -77.96
C LEU A 10 39.63 -46.90 -77.19
N ARG A 11 38.54 -46.28 -76.72
CA ARG A 11 38.59 -45.26 -75.67
C ARG A 11 38.25 -45.86 -74.32
N ARG A 12 39.22 -45.83 -73.43
CA ARG A 12 39.07 -46.16 -72.01
C ARG A 12 38.09 -45.14 -71.36
N ILE A 13 37.00 -45.64 -70.75
CA ILE A 13 36.10 -44.89 -69.94
C ILE A 13 36.75 -44.76 -68.56
N VAL A 14 37.17 -43.52 -68.21
CA VAL A 14 37.56 -43.16 -66.85
C VAL A 14 36.32 -42.67 -66.14
N THR A 15 35.82 -43.43 -65.23
CA THR A 15 34.68 -43.09 -64.37
C THR A 15 35.22 -42.16 -63.27
N ALA A 16 34.94 -40.83 -63.34
CA ALA A 16 35.21 -39.95 -62.30
C ALA A 16 34.07 -39.99 -61.24
N LEU A 17 34.38 -40.53 -60.03
CA LEU A 17 33.50 -40.41 -58.87
C LEU A 17 33.60 -38.94 -58.33
N THR A 18 32.53 -38.19 -58.49
CA THR A 18 32.36 -36.94 -57.79
C THR A 18 31.82 -37.20 -56.39
N LEU A 19 32.66 -37.05 -55.35
CA LEU A 19 32.21 -36.93 -53.93
C LEU A 19 31.48 -35.60 -53.76
N ALA A 20 30.15 -35.64 -53.59
CA ALA A 20 29.38 -34.53 -53.11
C ALA A 20 29.61 -34.40 -51.61
N ALA A 21 30.42 -33.43 -51.17
CA ALA A 21 30.57 -33.07 -49.78
C ALA A 21 29.30 -32.26 -49.34
N CYS A 22 28.37 -32.92 -48.61
CA CYS A 22 27.33 -32.24 -47.87
C CYS A 22 27.94 -31.40 -46.72
N ALA A 23 28.14 -30.12 -46.95
CA ALA A 23 28.44 -29.18 -45.86
C ALA A 23 27.16 -28.99 -45.04
N VAL A 24 27.07 -29.68 -43.88
CA VAL A 24 26.06 -29.41 -42.87
C VAL A 24 26.43 -28.09 -42.23
N LEU A 25 25.73 -27.02 -42.59
CA LEU A 25 25.76 -25.73 -41.92
C LEU A 25 25.15 -25.93 -40.51
N LEU A 26 25.98 -26.17 -39.51
CA LEU A 26 25.64 -26.03 -38.11
C LEU A 26 25.42 -24.52 -37.83
N ALA A 27 24.16 -24.09 -37.88
CA ALA A 27 23.79 -22.81 -37.34
C ALA A 27 24.08 -22.83 -35.82
N PRO A 28 24.77 -21.81 -35.27
CA PRO A 28 24.97 -21.75 -33.83
C PRO A 28 23.59 -21.64 -33.17
N LEU A 29 23.19 -22.68 -32.41
CA LEU A 29 22.11 -22.51 -31.44
C LEU A 29 22.60 -21.44 -30.42
N THR A 30 22.16 -20.22 -30.59
CA THR A 30 22.25 -19.22 -29.51
C THR A 30 21.31 -19.68 -28.40
N LEU A 31 21.86 -20.35 -27.41
CA LEU A 31 21.19 -20.58 -26.13
C LEU A 31 20.92 -19.17 -25.57
N THR A 32 19.72 -18.64 -25.81
CA THR A 32 19.26 -17.49 -25.05
C THR A 32 19.15 -17.95 -23.61
N THR A 33 20.13 -17.60 -22.77
CA THR A 33 19.98 -17.72 -21.33
C THR A 33 18.70 -16.99 -20.97
N PRO A 34 17.73 -17.65 -20.31
CA PRO A 34 16.55 -16.93 -19.83
C PRO A 34 17.04 -15.77 -18.98
N ALA A 35 16.55 -14.56 -19.23
CA ALA A 35 16.87 -13.37 -18.44
C ALA A 35 16.70 -13.75 -16.97
N ALA A 36 17.72 -13.46 -16.16
CA ALA A 36 17.69 -13.77 -14.74
C ALA A 36 16.40 -13.20 -14.16
N ARG A 37 15.53 -14.07 -13.67
CA ARG A 37 14.26 -13.68 -13.05
C ARG A 37 14.56 -12.79 -11.86
N ALA A 38 13.94 -11.62 -11.80
CA ALA A 38 14.07 -10.74 -10.64
C ALA A 38 13.65 -11.53 -9.38
N ALA A 39 14.52 -11.55 -8.38
CA ALA A 39 14.21 -12.19 -7.11
C ALA A 39 13.06 -11.43 -6.40
N PRO A 40 12.23 -12.13 -5.60
CA PRO A 40 11.24 -11.47 -4.76
C PRO A 40 11.89 -10.41 -3.87
N VAL A 41 11.24 -9.27 -3.71
CA VAL A 41 11.73 -8.17 -2.88
C VAL A 41 10.91 -8.04 -1.61
N THR A 42 11.53 -7.54 -0.53
CA THR A 42 10.84 -7.24 0.72
C THR A 42 10.61 -5.73 0.82
N VAL A 43 9.36 -5.33 1.10
CA VAL A 43 8.93 -3.95 1.31
C VAL A 43 8.50 -3.78 2.76
N ALA A 44 9.09 -2.81 3.47
CA ALA A 44 8.67 -2.43 4.82
C ALA A 44 7.40 -1.57 4.75
N ASN A 45 6.40 -1.90 5.57
CA ASN A 45 5.10 -1.27 5.57
C ASN A 45 5.00 -0.16 6.63
N GLY A 46 4.11 0.82 6.41
CA GLY A 46 3.93 1.95 7.34
C GLY A 46 5.12 2.91 7.38
N THR A 47 5.99 2.89 6.37
CA THR A 47 7.21 3.70 6.29
C THR A 47 7.14 4.71 5.15
N GLN A 48 8.03 5.70 5.18
CA GLN A 48 8.36 6.51 4.01
C GLN A 48 9.25 5.69 3.08
N PHE A 49 8.93 5.65 1.78
CA PHE A 49 9.82 5.04 0.80
C PHE A 49 10.87 6.04 0.34
N THR A 50 12.01 5.52 -0.09
CA THR A 50 13.09 6.32 -0.69
C THR A 50 13.32 5.89 -2.13
N ASP A 51 13.72 6.84 -2.96
CA ASP A 51 14.14 6.55 -4.32
C ASP A 51 15.62 6.11 -4.39
N THR A 52 16.09 5.83 -5.60
CA THR A 52 17.48 5.37 -5.83
C THR A 52 18.54 6.41 -5.50
N SER A 53 18.16 7.67 -5.30
CA SER A 53 19.07 8.73 -4.79
C SER A 53 19.06 8.85 -3.27
N GLY A 54 18.19 8.11 -2.57
CA GLY A 54 17.96 8.20 -1.13
C GLY A 54 17.00 9.30 -0.71
N ALA A 55 16.40 10.03 -1.67
CA ALA A 55 15.36 11.01 -1.38
C ALA A 55 14.01 10.34 -1.09
N GLY A 56 13.16 10.99 -0.27
CA GLY A 56 11.82 10.49 -0.01
C GLY A 56 10.94 10.44 -1.27
N VAL A 57 10.22 9.35 -1.45
CA VAL A 57 9.21 9.24 -2.51
C VAL A 57 7.98 10.05 -2.13
N HIS A 58 7.61 11.02 -2.95
CA HIS A 58 6.40 11.84 -2.79
C HIS A 58 5.39 11.47 -3.89
N ALA A 59 4.59 10.46 -3.61
CA ALA A 59 3.56 9.96 -4.53
C ALA A 59 2.23 9.67 -3.78
N HIS A 60 1.89 10.55 -2.83
CA HIS A 60 0.70 10.42 -1.99
C HIS A 60 -0.59 10.57 -2.81
N GLY A 61 -1.69 10.00 -2.33
CA GLY A 61 -3.00 10.01 -2.98
C GLY A 61 -3.02 9.42 -4.39
N GLY A 62 -1.91 8.90 -4.84
CA GLY A 62 -1.62 8.61 -6.24
C GLY A 62 -2.17 7.29 -6.75
N GLY A 63 -1.76 6.95 -7.96
CA GLY A 63 -2.05 5.67 -8.61
C GLY A 63 -0.89 5.18 -9.45
N MET A 64 -1.00 3.96 -9.94
CA MET A 64 0.05 3.33 -10.75
C MET A 64 -0.48 2.89 -12.11
N ILE A 65 0.39 2.95 -13.11
CA ILE A 65 0.19 2.35 -14.42
C ILE A 65 1.41 1.50 -14.78
N LYS A 66 1.18 0.30 -15.33
CA LYS A 66 2.26 -0.54 -15.85
C LYS A 66 2.44 -0.28 -17.34
N VAL A 67 3.67 0.05 -17.75
CA VAL A 67 4.05 0.27 -19.16
C VAL A 67 5.34 -0.51 -19.43
N GLY A 68 5.27 -1.50 -20.31
CA GLY A 68 6.34 -2.46 -20.49
C GLY A 68 6.65 -3.21 -19.18
N ASP A 69 7.91 -3.23 -18.81
CA ASP A 69 8.36 -3.88 -17.58
C ASP A 69 8.26 -3.01 -16.33
N TYR A 70 7.91 -1.73 -16.49
CA TYR A 70 7.91 -0.76 -15.40
C TYR A 70 6.51 -0.46 -14.88
N TYR A 71 6.41 -0.33 -13.55
CA TYR A 71 5.33 0.34 -12.85
C TYR A 71 5.70 1.81 -12.69
N TYR A 72 4.81 2.70 -13.12
CA TYR A 72 4.96 4.15 -12.94
C TYR A 72 3.99 4.61 -11.87
N TRP A 73 4.52 5.18 -10.80
CA TRP A 73 3.76 5.66 -9.65
C TRP A 73 3.68 7.16 -9.67
N PHE A 74 2.48 7.68 -9.88
CA PHE A 74 2.18 9.10 -9.86
C PHE A 74 1.60 9.48 -8.51
N GLY A 75 1.88 10.70 -8.03
CA GLY A 75 1.24 11.19 -6.82
C GLY A 75 1.55 12.64 -6.49
N GLU A 76 0.94 13.06 -5.41
CA GLU A 76 1.06 14.40 -4.87
C GLU A 76 2.44 14.61 -4.25
N ASN A 77 3.08 15.71 -4.63
CA ASN A 77 4.24 16.25 -3.95
C ASN A 77 3.87 17.65 -3.48
N ARG A 78 3.84 17.85 -2.16
CA ARG A 78 3.38 19.09 -1.53
C ARG A 78 4.52 19.86 -0.89
N ASN A 79 4.36 21.18 -0.77
CA ASN A 79 5.17 22.02 0.08
C ASN A 79 4.90 21.71 1.57
N ALA A 80 5.79 22.14 2.46
CA ALA A 80 5.64 21.94 3.89
C ALA A 80 4.37 22.59 4.49
N ASN A 81 3.83 23.62 3.82
CA ASN A 81 2.57 24.27 4.16
C ASN A 81 1.34 23.61 3.50
N ASN A 82 1.48 22.39 3.01
CA ASN A 82 0.45 21.57 2.36
C ASN A 82 -0.07 22.06 0.99
N THR A 83 0.49 23.14 0.41
CA THR A 83 0.12 23.57 -0.94
C THR A 83 0.71 22.68 -2.00
N PHE A 84 0.09 22.62 -3.16
CA PHE A 84 0.60 21.89 -4.33
C PHE A 84 2.02 22.36 -4.69
N ARG A 85 2.88 21.42 -5.03
CA ARG A 85 4.21 21.66 -5.57
C ARG A 85 4.37 21.00 -6.92
N TYR A 86 4.18 19.67 -6.98
CA TYR A 86 4.31 18.89 -8.19
C TYR A 86 3.32 17.71 -8.20
N VAL A 87 3.01 17.22 -9.40
CA VAL A 87 2.69 15.81 -9.59
C VAL A 87 4.00 15.13 -9.96
N SER A 88 4.50 14.28 -9.07
CA SER A 88 5.75 13.55 -9.26
C SER A 88 5.49 12.15 -9.79
N VAL A 89 6.42 11.61 -10.59
CA VAL A 89 6.37 10.24 -11.09
C VAL A 89 7.68 9.51 -10.81
N TYR A 90 7.55 8.29 -10.35
CA TYR A 90 8.62 7.33 -10.08
C TYR A 90 8.35 6.07 -10.88
N ARG A 91 9.42 5.31 -11.24
CA ARG A 91 9.25 4.00 -11.86
C ARG A 91 10.01 2.91 -11.12
N SER A 92 9.51 1.69 -11.23
CA SER A 92 10.11 0.50 -10.64
C SER A 92 9.76 -0.75 -11.46
N THR A 93 10.63 -1.73 -11.50
CA THR A 93 10.33 -3.07 -12.05
C THR A 93 9.90 -4.05 -10.95
N ASP A 94 10.22 -3.75 -9.69
CA ASP A 94 10.08 -4.65 -8.53
C ASP A 94 9.14 -4.13 -7.43
N LEU A 95 8.59 -2.91 -7.58
CA LEU A 95 7.74 -2.22 -6.59
C LEU A 95 8.45 -1.86 -5.28
N ARG A 96 9.79 -1.97 -5.22
CA ARG A 96 10.62 -1.60 -4.07
C ARG A 96 11.66 -0.55 -4.42
N THR A 97 12.34 -0.74 -5.55
CA THR A 97 13.43 0.13 -6.03
C THR A 97 12.83 1.19 -6.94
N TRP A 98 12.66 2.41 -6.43
CA TRP A 98 11.99 3.50 -7.12
C TRP A 98 13.01 4.46 -7.73
N GLU A 99 12.96 4.66 -9.03
CA GLU A 99 13.71 5.69 -9.74
C GLU A 99 12.82 6.91 -9.94
N PHE A 100 13.23 8.07 -9.43
CA PHE A 100 12.55 9.33 -9.76
C PHE A 100 12.67 9.62 -11.27
N ARG A 101 11.54 9.98 -11.88
CA ARG A 101 11.52 10.23 -13.33
C ARG A 101 11.33 11.69 -13.67
N ASN A 102 10.28 12.31 -13.13
CA ASN A 102 9.91 13.66 -13.49
C ASN A 102 8.89 14.26 -12.50
N ASN A 103 8.81 15.58 -12.49
CA ASN A 103 7.68 16.34 -11.98
C ASN A 103 6.80 16.72 -13.20
N VAL A 104 5.86 15.86 -13.54
CA VAL A 104 5.08 15.91 -14.79
C VAL A 104 4.15 17.11 -14.90
N LEU A 105 3.73 17.66 -13.76
CA LEU A 105 3.05 18.96 -13.61
C LEU A 105 3.68 19.74 -12.46
N THR A 106 3.81 21.05 -12.64
CA THR A 106 4.35 22.00 -11.68
C THR A 106 3.41 23.20 -11.54
N GLN A 107 3.63 24.04 -10.55
CA GLN A 107 2.89 25.30 -10.39
C GLN A 107 3.00 26.22 -11.61
N SER A 108 4.08 26.13 -12.38
CA SER A 108 4.30 26.91 -13.61
C SER A 108 3.73 26.27 -14.89
N SER A 109 3.18 25.08 -14.81
CA SER A 109 2.62 24.38 -15.99
C SER A 109 1.37 25.06 -16.54
N ALA A 110 0.60 25.78 -15.71
CA ALA A 110 -0.53 26.61 -16.13
C ALA A 110 -0.88 27.62 -15.03
N GLY A 111 -1.57 28.72 -15.40
CA GLY A 111 -2.00 29.75 -14.45
C GLY A 111 -2.91 29.21 -13.33
N GLU A 112 -3.82 28.28 -13.66
CA GLU A 112 -4.67 27.61 -12.67
C GLU A 112 -3.90 26.78 -11.63
N LEU A 113 -2.66 26.42 -11.91
CA LEU A 113 -1.83 25.60 -11.01
C LEU A 113 -0.94 26.44 -10.08
N ALA A 114 -0.82 27.73 -10.30
CA ALA A 114 0.11 28.59 -9.55
C ALA A 114 -0.16 28.60 -8.05
N THR A 115 -1.43 28.51 -7.65
CA THR A 115 -1.87 28.52 -6.23
C THR A 115 -2.78 27.32 -5.90
N ALA A 116 -2.93 26.35 -6.80
CA ALA A 116 -3.86 25.24 -6.65
C ALA A 116 -3.51 24.33 -5.46
N ASN A 117 -4.53 23.59 -4.98
CA ASN A 117 -4.34 22.27 -4.39
C ASN A 117 -4.66 21.23 -5.45
N ILE A 118 -3.77 20.26 -5.62
CA ILE A 118 -3.93 19.13 -6.52
C ILE A 118 -3.86 17.86 -5.69
N GLU A 119 -4.87 17.02 -5.84
CA GLU A 119 -5.01 15.81 -5.05
C GLU A 119 -5.33 14.59 -5.95
N ARG A 120 -4.92 13.42 -5.48
CA ARG A 120 -5.26 12.10 -6.03
C ARG A 120 -4.99 11.94 -7.53
N PRO A 121 -3.81 12.28 -8.05
CA PRO A 121 -3.51 12.13 -9.47
C PRO A 121 -3.56 10.67 -9.90
N LYS A 122 -4.23 10.39 -11.03
CA LYS A 122 -4.36 9.06 -11.64
C LYS A 122 -4.13 9.15 -13.13
N VAL A 123 -3.38 8.21 -13.69
CA VAL A 123 -3.06 8.16 -15.13
C VAL A 123 -3.66 6.90 -15.75
N ILE A 124 -4.31 7.08 -16.90
CA ILE A 124 -4.77 6.00 -17.77
C ILE A 124 -4.25 6.22 -19.19
N TYR A 125 -4.01 5.13 -19.93
CA TYR A 125 -3.56 5.21 -21.33
C TYR A 125 -4.74 5.02 -22.28
N ASN A 126 -4.87 5.94 -23.23
CA ASN A 126 -5.82 5.87 -24.33
C ASN A 126 -5.16 5.34 -25.58
N ALA A 127 -5.44 4.10 -25.95
CA ALA A 127 -4.86 3.47 -27.13
C ALA A 127 -5.34 4.10 -28.46
N GLY A 128 -6.54 4.69 -28.47
CA GLY A 128 -7.11 5.34 -29.66
C GLY A 128 -6.40 6.64 -30.03
N THR A 129 -5.94 7.39 -29.04
CA THR A 129 -5.23 8.66 -29.23
C THR A 129 -3.71 8.56 -29.01
N GLY A 130 -3.23 7.44 -28.48
CA GLY A 130 -1.82 7.28 -28.09
C GLY A 130 -1.40 8.18 -26.92
N GLN A 131 -2.35 8.68 -26.12
CA GLN A 131 -2.08 9.61 -25.04
C GLN A 131 -2.22 8.96 -23.65
N TYR A 132 -1.35 9.34 -22.74
CA TYR A 132 -1.52 9.19 -21.31
C TYR A 132 -2.35 10.35 -20.79
N VAL A 133 -3.46 10.06 -20.12
CA VAL A 133 -4.39 11.05 -19.60
C VAL A 133 -4.36 11.02 -18.10
N LEU A 134 -3.97 12.15 -17.51
CA LEU A 134 -3.88 12.37 -16.07
C LEU A 134 -5.13 13.10 -15.60
N TRP A 135 -5.81 12.52 -14.61
CA TRP A 135 -6.95 13.08 -13.89
C TRP A 135 -6.58 13.36 -12.45
N MET A 136 -7.07 14.45 -11.88
CA MET A 136 -6.80 14.86 -10.51
C MET A 136 -7.93 15.72 -9.95
N HIS A 137 -8.08 15.75 -8.63
CA HIS A 137 -8.92 16.73 -7.93
C HIS A 137 -8.18 18.08 -7.91
N TRP A 138 -8.90 19.15 -8.18
CA TRP A 138 -8.37 20.50 -8.24
C TRP A 138 -9.16 21.45 -7.34
N GLU A 139 -8.44 22.23 -6.52
CA GLU A 139 -8.94 23.34 -5.73
C GLU A 139 -8.07 24.58 -5.91
N ASN A 140 -8.59 25.76 -5.56
CA ASN A 140 -7.93 27.05 -5.78
C ASN A 140 -6.77 27.34 -4.81
N GLY A 141 -6.50 26.46 -3.85
CA GLY A 141 -5.47 26.63 -2.80
C GLY A 141 -5.91 27.53 -1.65
N VAL A 142 -7.14 28.02 -1.64
CA VAL A 142 -7.73 28.84 -0.57
C VAL A 142 -8.73 28.03 0.24
N ASP A 143 -9.63 27.34 -0.44
CA ASP A 143 -10.68 26.54 0.16
C ASP A 143 -11.02 25.32 -0.73
N TYR A 144 -11.95 24.46 -0.27
CA TYR A 144 -12.43 23.30 -0.99
C TYR A 144 -13.81 23.52 -1.64
N ASN A 145 -14.15 24.76 -2.01
CA ASN A 145 -15.45 25.12 -2.60
C ASN A 145 -15.46 25.02 -4.12
N GLN A 146 -14.30 24.89 -4.78
CA GLN A 146 -14.25 24.75 -6.23
C GLN A 146 -14.68 23.36 -6.65
N ALA A 147 -14.22 22.32 -5.96
CA ALA A 147 -14.61 20.92 -6.14
C ALA A 147 -14.62 20.52 -7.62
N ARG A 148 -13.47 20.65 -8.29
CA ARG A 148 -13.30 20.39 -9.72
C ARG A 148 -12.40 19.17 -9.95
N VAL A 149 -12.56 18.53 -11.10
CA VAL A 149 -11.50 17.71 -11.67
C VAL A 149 -10.62 18.56 -12.56
N ALA A 150 -9.36 18.18 -12.67
CA ALA A 150 -8.45 18.72 -13.69
C ALA A 150 -7.88 17.59 -14.53
N VAL A 151 -7.54 17.92 -15.79
CA VAL A 151 -7.07 16.96 -16.78
C VAL A 151 -5.79 17.47 -17.44
N ALA A 152 -4.86 16.54 -17.68
CA ALA A 152 -3.66 16.82 -18.47
C ALA A 152 -3.28 15.61 -19.33
N THR A 153 -2.54 15.82 -20.40
CA THR A 153 -2.17 14.78 -21.37
C THR A 153 -0.69 14.79 -21.72
N SER A 154 -0.15 13.61 -22.03
CA SER A 154 1.21 13.46 -22.55
C SER A 154 1.29 12.28 -23.53
N SER A 155 2.16 12.37 -24.53
CA SER A 155 2.46 11.26 -25.44
C SER A 155 3.40 10.22 -24.81
N THR A 156 4.04 10.53 -23.71
CA THR A 156 4.93 9.62 -22.96
C THR A 156 4.49 9.54 -21.50
N VAL A 157 4.69 8.36 -20.88
CA VAL A 157 4.17 8.10 -19.53
C VAL A 157 4.77 9.03 -18.47
N ASP A 158 6.06 9.34 -18.57
CA ASP A 158 6.81 10.16 -17.61
C ASP A 158 7.29 11.50 -18.20
N GLY A 159 6.73 11.93 -19.34
CA GLY A 159 6.99 13.24 -19.93
C GLY A 159 6.25 14.36 -19.22
N ASN A 160 6.49 15.60 -19.67
CA ASN A 160 5.70 16.73 -19.20
C ASN A 160 4.27 16.63 -19.73
N TYR A 161 3.30 16.76 -18.84
CA TYR A 161 1.89 16.73 -19.21
C TYR A 161 1.40 18.14 -19.56
N ARG A 162 0.68 18.24 -20.66
CA ARG A 162 0.00 19.48 -21.07
C ARG A 162 -1.31 19.59 -20.29
N TYR A 163 -1.41 20.57 -19.42
CA TYR A 163 -2.62 20.88 -18.67
C TYR A 163 -3.74 21.33 -19.62
N LEU A 164 -4.93 20.78 -19.47
CA LEU A 164 -6.10 21.09 -20.32
C LEU A 164 -7.12 21.99 -19.62
N GLY A 165 -7.06 22.09 -18.30
CA GLY A 165 -7.99 22.89 -17.49
C GLY A 165 -8.67 22.08 -16.40
N SER A 166 -9.48 22.79 -15.59
CA SER A 166 -10.33 22.23 -14.53
C SER A 166 -11.80 22.51 -14.78
N PHE A 167 -12.67 21.57 -14.37
CA PHE A 167 -14.12 21.72 -14.54
C PHE A 167 -14.90 20.87 -13.52
N ARG A 168 -16.17 21.17 -13.35
CA ARG A 168 -17.12 20.32 -12.62
C ARG A 168 -17.75 19.32 -13.59
N PRO A 169 -17.63 18.00 -13.35
CA PRO A 169 -18.16 16.97 -14.23
C PRO A 169 -19.70 17.12 -14.37
N LEU A 170 -20.17 17.47 -15.55
CA LEU A 170 -21.59 17.76 -15.84
C LEU A 170 -22.23 18.78 -14.86
N GLY A 171 -21.43 19.69 -14.30
CA GLY A 171 -21.86 20.69 -13.33
C GLY A 171 -21.86 20.22 -11.87
N HIS A 172 -21.58 18.94 -11.59
CA HIS A 172 -21.52 18.42 -10.22
C HIS A 172 -20.16 18.71 -9.57
N ASP A 173 -20.16 18.88 -8.26
CA ASP A 173 -18.94 18.89 -7.45
C ASP A 173 -18.15 17.59 -7.68
N SER A 174 -16.83 17.69 -7.65
CA SER A 174 -15.93 16.56 -7.70
C SER A 174 -14.74 16.77 -6.79
N ARG A 175 -14.66 15.99 -5.71
CA ARG A 175 -13.55 16.00 -4.75
C ARG A 175 -12.69 14.74 -4.96
N ASP A 176 -12.45 13.97 -3.92
CA ASP A 176 -11.68 12.73 -4.01
C ASP A 176 -12.13 11.86 -5.18
N GLN A 177 -11.17 11.47 -6.01
CA GLN A 177 -11.48 10.80 -7.26
C GLN A 177 -10.50 9.67 -7.59
N THR A 178 -10.96 8.79 -8.47
CA THR A 178 -10.12 7.84 -9.21
C THR A 178 -10.63 7.68 -10.63
N VAL A 179 -9.79 7.21 -11.54
CA VAL A 179 -10.22 6.76 -12.86
C VAL A 179 -10.00 5.25 -12.99
N PHE A 180 -10.89 4.62 -13.72
CA PHE A 180 -10.84 3.19 -14.01
C PHE A 180 -11.07 2.98 -15.50
N ARG A 181 -10.20 2.17 -16.14
CA ARG A 181 -10.35 1.73 -17.51
C ARG A 181 -10.75 0.26 -17.52
N ASP A 182 -11.88 -0.05 -18.13
CA ASP A 182 -12.37 -1.43 -18.26
C ASP A 182 -11.69 -2.17 -19.42
N ASP A 183 -11.92 -3.48 -19.48
CA ASP A 183 -11.28 -4.38 -20.46
C ASP A 183 -11.70 -4.06 -21.91
N ASP A 184 -12.92 -3.53 -22.11
CA ASP A 184 -13.44 -3.08 -23.42
C ASP A 184 -12.90 -1.70 -23.85
N GLY A 185 -12.06 -1.08 -23.04
CA GLY A 185 -11.51 0.25 -23.28
C GLY A 185 -12.42 1.40 -22.84
N THR A 186 -13.61 1.15 -22.31
CA THR A 186 -14.42 2.20 -21.69
C THR A 186 -13.73 2.69 -20.41
N ALA A 187 -13.66 4.00 -20.24
CA ALA A 187 -13.07 4.59 -19.05
C ALA A 187 -14.11 5.36 -18.21
N TYR A 188 -13.90 5.36 -16.91
CA TYR A 188 -14.79 5.94 -15.94
C TYR A 188 -14.02 6.84 -14.96
N LEU A 189 -14.66 7.94 -14.57
CA LEU A 189 -14.29 8.74 -13.40
C LEU A 189 -15.23 8.36 -12.26
N ILE A 190 -14.69 8.10 -11.09
CA ILE A 190 -15.45 7.89 -9.86
C ILE A 190 -15.03 8.99 -8.89
N SER A 191 -15.95 9.82 -8.46
CA SER A 191 -15.61 10.93 -7.57
C SER A 191 -16.68 11.25 -6.53
N ALA A 192 -16.21 11.72 -5.37
CA ALA A 192 -17.08 12.23 -4.33
C ALA A 192 -17.71 13.56 -4.75
N THR A 193 -19.00 13.72 -4.46
CA THR A 193 -19.82 14.89 -4.85
C THR A 193 -20.69 15.35 -3.68
N ARG A 194 -21.37 16.49 -3.83
CA ARG A 194 -22.23 17.08 -2.80
C ARG A 194 -21.52 17.15 -1.43
N ASN A 195 -20.31 17.74 -1.44
CA ASN A 195 -19.48 17.82 -0.23
C ASN A 195 -19.22 16.45 0.42
N ASN A 196 -18.85 15.45 -0.41
CA ASN A 196 -18.59 14.05 -0.06
C ASN A 196 -19.85 13.25 0.39
N ALA A 197 -21.05 13.81 0.30
CA ALA A 197 -22.26 13.09 0.69
C ALA A 197 -22.53 11.88 -0.21
N ASP A 198 -22.26 12.01 -1.50
CA ASP A 198 -22.52 11.00 -2.53
C ASP A 198 -21.23 10.64 -3.28
N LEU A 199 -21.26 9.53 -4.02
CA LEU A 199 -20.22 9.13 -4.94
C LEU A 199 -20.81 8.94 -6.35
N ASN A 200 -20.30 9.68 -7.32
CA ASN A 200 -20.71 9.59 -8.71
C ASN A 200 -19.76 8.74 -9.55
N ILE A 201 -20.32 7.96 -10.46
CA ILE A 201 -19.60 7.27 -11.52
C ILE A 201 -19.98 7.93 -12.84
N TYR A 202 -18.98 8.43 -13.56
CA TYR A 202 -19.15 9.04 -14.88
C TYR A 202 -18.43 8.20 -15.94
N ARG A 203 -19.04 8.10 -17.12
CA ARG A 203 -18.35 7.60 -18.31
C ARG A 203 -17.54 8.74 -18.92
N LEU A 204 -16.28 8.49 -19.25
CA LEU A 204 -15.43 9.44 -19.95
C LEU A 204 -15.73 9.49 -21.45
N THR A 205 -15.32 10.56 -22.10
CA THR A 205 -15.28 10.69 -23.57
C THR A 205 -14.33 9.68 -24.20
N ALA A 206 -14.44 9.44 -25.50
CA ALA A 206 -13.63 8.44 -26.19
C ALA A 206 -12.12 8.70 -26.13
N ASP A 207 -11.71 9.95 -25.99
CA ASP A 207 -10.31 10.39 -25.82
C ASP A 207 -9.86 10.43 -24.35
N TYR A 208 -10.76 10.14 -23.41
CA TYR A 208 -10.59 10.18 -21.95
C TYR A 208 -10.32 11.57 -21.37
N THR A 209 -10.46 12.66 -22.13
CA THR A 209 -10.18 14.02 -21.64
C THR A 209 -11.37 14.76 -21.09
N GLY A 210 -12.57 14.20 -21.21
CA GLY A 210 -13.81 14.80 -20.75
C GLY A 210 -14.78 13.77 -20.17
N VAL A 211 -15.92 14.25 -19.70
CA VAL A 211 -17.02 13.44 -19.16
C VAL A 211 -18.16 13.40 -20.17
N ALA A 212 -18.57 12.19 -20.58
CA ALA A 212 -19.65 11.97 -21.55
C ALA A 212 -21.02 11.89 -20.89
N SER A 213 -21.14 11.17 -19.76
CA SER A 213 -22.42 10.98 -19.06
C SER A 213 -22.23 10.60 -17.61
N LEU A 214 -23.22 10.92 -16.76
CA LEU A 214 -23.36 10.34 -15.43
C LEU A 214 -23.94 8.93 -15.59
N VAL A 215 -23.22 7.93 -15.11
CA VAL A 215 -23.65 6.52 -15.15
C VAL A 215 -24.49 6.19 -13.94
N ARG A 216 -24.04 6.61 -12.75
CA ARG A 216 -24.71 6.30 -11.50
C ARG A 216 -24.25 7.20 -10.36
N THR A 217 -25.17 7.51 -9.45
CA THR A 217 -24.86 8.03 -8.11
C THR A 217 -24.98 6.87 -7.11
N LEU A 218 -23.95 6.67 -6.30
CA LEU A 218 -23.88 5.62 -5.29
C LEU A 218 -24.12 6.19 -3.90
N TRP A 219 -24.87 5.45 -3.12
CA TRP A 219 -25.06 5.60 -1.67
C TRP A 219 -25.32 7.05 -1.23
N PRO A 220 -26.39 7.70 -1.67
CA PRO A 220 -26.69 9.06 -1.27
C PRO A 220 -26.63 9.26 0.25
N ASP A 221 -26.01 10.37 0.67
CA ASP A 221 -25.79 10.78 2.06
C ASP A 221 -24.98 9.78 2.93
N ASN A 222 -24.16 8.93 2.31
CA ASN A 222 -23.31 7.95 3.02
C ASN A 222 -21.90 8.46 3.33
N TYR A 223 -21.53 9.64 2.82
CA TYR A 223 -20.26 10.32 3.09
C TYR A 223 -19.04 9.43 2.84
N ARG A 224 -18.88 8.98 1.57
CA ARG A 224 -17.74 8.16 1.14
C ARG A 224 -16.79 8.95 0.24
N GLU A 225 -15.49 8.84 0.50
CA GLU A 225 -14.40 9.45 -0.27
C GLU A 225 -13.27 8.46 -0.57
N ALA A 226 -12.16 8.92 -1.14
CA ALA A 226 -10.97 8.13 -1.45
C ALA A 226 -11.27 6.86 -2.27
N PRO A 227 -12.03 6.97 -3.39
CA PRO A 227 -12.41 5.79 -4.17
C PRO A 227 -11.20 5.13 -4.81
N ALA A 228 -11.18 3.77 -4.81
CA ALA A 228 -10.25 2.96 -5.58
C ALA A 228 -11.02 1.78 -6.19
N MET A 229 -11.13 1.77 -7.52
CA MET A 229 -11.88 0.75 -8.27
C MET A 229 -10.93 -0.23 -8.94
N PHE A 230 -11.27 -1.51 -8.89
CA PHE A 230 -10.59 -2.56 -9.64
C PHE A 230 -11.56 -3.68 -10.05
N LYS A 231 -11.13 -4.51 -11.00
CA LYS A 231 -11.91 -5.65 -11.49
C LYS A 231 -11.16 -6.95 -11.21
N ARG A 232 -11.86 -7.96 -10.73
CA ARG A 232 -11.33 -9.29 -10.49
C ARG A 232 -12.33 -10.35 -10.94
N ASN A 233 -11.92 -11.20 -11.90
CA ASN A 233 -12.73 -12.32 -12.41
C ASN A 233 -14.17 -11.90 -12.78
N GLY A 234 -14.31 -10.76 -13.48
CA GLY A 234 -15.61 -10.22 -13.90
C GLY A 234 -16.40 -9.45 -12.84
N VAL A 235 -15.94 -9.43 -11.57
CA VAL A 235 -16.55 -8.66 -10.49
C VAL A 235 -15.81 -7.33 -10.32
N TYR A 236 -16.56 -6.25 -10.24
CA TYR A 236 -16.04 -4.92 -9.92
C TYR A 236 -16.06 -4.70 -8.42
N PHE A 237 -14.97 -4.19 -7.89
CA PHE A 237 -14.79 -3.83 -6.49
C PHE A 237 -14.53 -2.32 -6.41
N LEU A 238 -15.17 -1.67 -5.47
CA LEU A 238 -14.94 -0.26 -5.16
C LEU A 238 -14.64 -0.12 -3.67
N VAL A 239 -13.42 0.26 -3.35
CA VAL A 239 -12.94 0.57 -2.00
C VAL A 239 -13.12 2.06 -1.75
N THR A 240 -13.55 2.44 -0.56
CA THR A 240 -13.74 3.84 -0.14
C THR A 240 -13.45 4.02 1.33
N SER A 241 -13.08 5.24 1.75
CA SER A 241 -13.03 5.65 3.16
C SER A 241 -14.28 6.45 3.56
N GLY A 242 -14.48 6.72 4.84
CA GLY A 242 -15.40 7.73 5.33
C GLY A 242 -14.81 9.13 5.14
N ALA A 243 -15.63 10.16 5.10
CA ALA A 243 -15.22 11.55 4.96
C ALA A 243 -14.86 12.13 6.34
N THR A 244 -13.62 11.91 6.80
CA THR A 244 -13.11 12.36 8.11
C THR A 244 -11.84 13.22 8.00
N GLY A 245 -11.58 13.81 6.82
CA GLY A 245 -10.37 14.57 6.54
C GLY A 245 -9.13 13.70 6.68
N TRP A 246 -8.12 14.17 7.39
CA TRP A 246 -6.86 13.41 7.57
C TRP A 246 -6.97 12.26 8.58
N SER A 247 -8.02 12.23 9.42
CA SER A 247 -8.17 11.18 10.44
C SER A 247 -8.51 9.84 9.81
N PRO A 248 -7.76 8.77 10.12
CA PRO A 248 -8.02 7.46 9.57
C PRO A 248 -9.37 6.91 10.07
N ASN A 249 -10.04 6.14 9.24
CA ASN A 249 -11.35 5.55 9.54
C ASN A 249 -11.49 4.17 8.92
N GLN A 250 -12.61 3.52 9.22
CA GLN A 250 -12.97 2.20 8.70
C GLN A 250 -13.24 2.29 7.18
N ALA A 251 -12.32 1.79 6.37
CA ALA A 251 -12.56 1.61 4.94
C ALA A 251 -13.62 0.53 4.70
N ARG A 252 -14.36 0.71 3.61
CA ARG A 252 -15.40 -0.22 3.16
C ARG A 252 -15.23 -0.52 1.69
N TYR A 253 -15.71 -1.69 1.29
CA TYR A 253 -15.80 -2.05 -0.12
C TYR A 253 -17.23 -2.39 -0.50
N ALA A 254 -17.50 -2.28 -1.79
CA ALA A 254 -18.72 -2.77 -2.41
C ALA A 254 -18.39 -3.48 -3.72
N THR A 255 -19.31 -4.30 -4.21
CA THR A 255 -19.14 -5.05 -5.46
C THR A 255 -20.33 -4.88 -6.40
N ALA A 256 -20.06 -5.04 -7.70
CA ALA A 256 -21.07 -5.08 -8.76
C ALA A 256 -20.63 -6.03 -9.89
N SER A 257 -21.59 -6.47 -10.70
CA SER A 257 -21.34 -7.27 -11.91
C SER A 257 -21.03 -6.39 -13.14
N SER A 258 -21.31 -5.10 -13.08
CA SER A 258 -20.95 -4.11 -14.10
C SER A 258 -20.82 -2.72 -13.44
N VAL A 259 -20.05 -1.82 -14.06
CA VAL A 259 -19.81 -0.47 -13.51
C VAL A 259 -21.10 0.31 -13.33
N GLY A 260 -22.03 0.23 -14.28
CA GLY A 260 -23.36 0.87 -14.20
C GLY A 260 -24.42 0.02 -13.49
N GLY A 261 -24.09 -1.18 -13.04
CA GLY A 261 -25.00 -2.11 -12.40
C GLY A 261 -25.38 -1.77 -10.96
N THR A 262 -26.05 -2.69 -10.30
CA THR A 262 -26.37 -2.56 -8.87
C THR A 262 -25.14 -2.87 -8.03
N TRP A 263 -24.72 -1.92 -7.23
CA TRP A 263 -23.64 -2.06 -6.25
C TRP A 263 -24.21 -2.52 -4.90
N THR A 264 -23.50 -3.40 -4.23
CA THR A 264 -23.83 -3.80 -2.85
C THR A 264 -23.67 -2.60 -1.89
N ASN A 265 -24.24 -2.73 -0.70
CA ASN A 265 -23.95 -1.78 0.37
C ASN A 265 -22.48 -1.89 0.82
N PRO A 266 -21.83 -0.78 1.17
CA PRO A 266 -20.44 -0.78 1.61
C PRO A 266 -20.23 -1.61 2.88
N THR A 267 -19.29 -2.57 2.83
CA THR A 267 -18.96 -3.53 3.89
C THR A 267 -17.53 -3.35 4.36
N ASN A 268 -17.29 -3.45 5.66
CA ASN A 268 -15.96 -3.34 6.27
C ASN A 268 -15.04 -4.50 5.83
N PHE A 269 -13.72 -4.25 5.65
CA PHE A 269 -12.77 -5.28 5.24
C PHE A 269 -11.41 -5.22 5.95
N ALA A 270 -11.20 -4.23 6.80
CA ALA A 270 -9.98 -4.00 7.57
C ALA A 270 -10.35 -3.70 9.03
N ASP A 271 -9.39 -3.25 9.85
CA ASP A 271 -9.68 -2.76 11.18
C ASP A 271 -10.38 -1.38 11.17
N GLY A 272 -10.72 -0.86 12.35
CA GLY A 272 -11.50 0.38 12.53
C GLY A 272 -10.83 1.65 11.98
N THR A 273 -9.54 1.62 11.67
CA THR A 273 -8.76 2.74 11.13
C THR A 273 -8.14 2.44 9.77
N THR A 274 -8.41 1.24 9.22
CA THR A 274 -7.75 0.75 8.01
C THR A 274 -6.22 0.77 8.17
N TYR A 275 -5.77 0.32 9.37
CA TYR A 275 -4.36 0.33 9.79
C TYR A 275 -3.71 1.72 9.74
N ASP A 276 -4.46 2.74 10.21
CA ASP A 276 -4.11 4.17 10.17
C ASP A 276 -3.83 4.68 8.76
N SER A 277 -4.63 4.25 7.78
CA SER A 277 -4.45 4.64 6.38
C SER A 277 -5.76 4.96 5.68
N GLN A 278 -5.66 5.72 4.59
CA GLN A 278 -6.73 5.99 3.64
C GLN A 278 -6.37 5.43 2.27
N SER A 279 -7.34 4.83 1.58
CA SER A 279 -7.13 4.27 0.24
C SER A 279 -6.66 5.33 -0.76
N ALA A 280 -5.67 4.98 -1.59
CA ALA A 280 -5.24 5.75 -2.74
C ALA A 280 -5.50 4.99 -4.04
N TYR A 281 -5.19 3.70 -4.07
CA TYR A 281 -5.31 2.87 -5.25
C TYR A 281 -5.34 1.37 -4.89
N VAL A 282 -5.80 0.53 -5.80
CA VAL A 282 -5.58 -0.92 -5.75
C VAL A 282 -4.83 -1.34 -7.01
N LEU A 283 -3.61 -1.86 -6.82
CA LEU A 283 -2.74 -2.28 -7.91
C LEU A 283 -2.88 -3.78 -8.17
N PRO A 284 -3.32 -4.22 -9.36
CA PRO A 284 -3.14 -5.60 -9.80
C PRO A 284 -1.66 -5.88 -10.10
N VAL A 285 -1.03 -6.75 -9.32
CA VAL A 285 0.32 -7.26 -9.59
C VAL A 285 0.17 -8.57 -10.36
N GLN A 286 0.23 -8.45 -11.67
CA GLN A 286 0.02 -9.57 -12.59
C GLN A 286 1.36 -10.19 -12.99
N GLY A 287 1.48 -11.51 -12.85
CA GLY A 287 2.66 -12.27 -13.23
C GLY A 287 2.33 -13.64 -13.80
N SER A 288 3.35 -14.48 -13.96
CA SER A 288 3.23 -15.78 -14.64
C SER A 288 2.44 -16.84 -13.86
N ALA A 289 2.33 -16.72 -12.53
CA ALA A 289 1.69 -17.71 -11.67
C ALA A 289 0.37 -17.21 -11.04
N ALA A 290 0.25 -15.90 -10.81
CA ALA A 290 -0.90 -15.31 -10.12
C ALA A 290 -1.13 -13.84 -10.51
N THR A 291 -2.29 -13.33 -10.14
CA THR A 291 -2.56 -11.90 -10.01
C THR A 291 -2.92 -11.62 -8.55
N SER A 292 -2.03 -10.95 -7.83
CA SER A 292 -2.33 -10.41 -6.51
C SER A 292 -2.88 -8.99 -6.64
N TYR A 293 -3.72 -8.60 -5.70
CA TYR A 293 -4.25 -7.24 -5.63
C TYR A 293 -3.66 -6.56 -4.39
N LEU A 294 -2.94 -5.48 -4.61
CA LEU A 294 -2.23 -4.74 -3.58
C LEU A 294 -2.98 -3.45 -3.27
N TYR A 295 -3.49 -3.33 -2.05
CA TYR A 295 -4.00 -2.08 -1.51
C TYR A 295 -2.84 -1.10 -1.33
N LEU A 296 -2.98 0.08 -1.86
CA LEU A 296 -2.08 1.21 -1.68
C LEU A 296 -2.82 2.27 -0.88
N GLY A 297 -2.33 2.59 0.31
CA GLY A 297 -2.91 3.59 1.19
C GLY A 297 -1.86 4.59 1.67
N ASP A 298 -2.34 5.75 2.07
CA ASP A 298 -1.54 6.79 2.71
C ASP A 298 -1.85 6.85 4.20
N ARG A 299 -0.82 6.83 5.03
CA ARG A 299 -0.88 7.16 6.44
C ARG A 299 -0.57 8.63 6.58
N TRP A 300 -1.64 9.43 6.60
CA TRP A 300 -1.53 10.88 6.55
C TRP A 300 -0.88 11.46 7.81
N ALA A 301 0.23 12.19 7.67
CA ALA A 301 0.87 12.89 8.79
C ALA A 301 -0.03 13.99 9.38
N GLY A 302 -0.95 14.55 8.58
CA GLY A 302 -1.95 15.51 9.03
C GLY A 302 -2.85 15.00 10.16
N ALA A 303 -3.07 13.67 10.27
CA ALA A 303 -3.83 13.05 11.36
C ALA A 303 -3.21 13.30 12.75
N THR A 304 -1.91 13.53 12.81
CA THR A 304 -1.15 13.81 14.04
C THR A 304 -0.59 15.23 14.09
N GLY A 305 -1.09 16.14 13.24
CA GLY A 305 -0.66 17.53 13.14
C GLY A 305 0.67 17.75 12.42
N GLY A 306 1.21 16.73 11.78
CA GLY A 306 2.43 16.83 10.96
C GLY A 306 2.16 17.35 9.55
N PRO A 307 3.22 17.81 8.83
CA PRO A 307 3.11 18.21 7.43
C PRO A 307 2.71 17.01 6.56
N VAL A 308 1.73 17.21 5.66
CA VAL A 308 1.19 16.11 4.81
C VAL A 308 2.27 15.49 3.90
N ASN A 309 3.28 16.24 3.49
CA ASN A 309 4.41 15.71 2.72
C ASN A 309 5.33 14.74 3.50
N GLN A 310 5.11 14.55 4.82
CA GLN A 310 5.78 13.54 5.65
C GLN A 310 4.90 12.31 5.89
N SER A 311 3.80 12.16 5.18
CA SER A 311 2.95 10.99 5.21
C SER A 311 3.73 9.73 4.82
N ARG A 312 3.24 8.56 5.26
CA ARG A 312 3.86 7.26 5.02
C ARG A 312 2.94 6.39 4.19
N TYR A 313 3.48 5.31 3.66
CA TYR A 313 2.74 4.38 2.82
C TYR A 313 2.35 3.11 3.56
N VAL A 314 1.11 2.68 3.37
CA VAL A 314 0.59 1.40 3.85
C VAL A 314 0.18 0.58 2.64
N TRP A 315 0.93 -0.48 2.36
CA TRP A 315 0.67 -1.41 1.27
C TRP A 315 0.33 -2.78 1.83
N LEU A 316 -0.80 -3.35 1.44
CA LEU A 316 -1.27 -4.60 2.01
C LEU A 316 -1.91 -5.49 0.93
N PRO A 317 -1.64 -6.81 0.94
CA PRO A 317 -2.30 -7.72 0.03
C PRO A 317 -3.78 -7.84 0.39
N LEU A 318 -4.63 -7.78 -0.63
CA LEU A 318 -6.06 -8.05 -0.50
C LEU A 318 -6.31 -9.54 -0.62
N ASN A 319 -7.14 -10.08 0.28
CA ASN A 319 -7.57 -11.47 0.27
C ASN A 319 -9.04 -11.56 -0.14
N PHE A 320 -9.39 -12.61 -0.86
CA PHE A 320 -10.73 -12.83 -1.41
C PHE A 320 -11.28 -14.17 -0.93
N PRO A 321 -11.93 -14.22 0.26
CA PRO A 321 -12.50 -15.46 0.79
C PRO A 321 -13.56 -16.07 -0.14
N THR A 322 -14.27 -15.25 -0.90
CA THR A 322 -15.20 -15.65 -1.96
C THR A 322 -14.98 -14.83 -3.23
N ALA A 323 -15.75 -15.08 -4.28
CA ALA A 323 -15.68 -14.29 -5.51
C ALA A 323 -16.01 -12.80 -5.30
N THR A 324 -16.84 -12.46 -4.30
CA THR A 324 -17.35 -11.11 -4.04
C THR A 324 -17.00 -10.58 -2.65
N SER A 325 -16.24 -11.32 -1.83
CA SER A 325 -15.79 -10.86 -0.52
C SER A 325 -14.33 -10.47 -0.51
N LEU A 326 -14.02 -9.47 0.30
CA LEU A 326 -12.71 -8.86 0.44
C LEU A 326 -12.34 -8.75 1.91
N THR A 327 -11.10 -9.12 2.25
CA THR A 327 -10.50 -8.90 3.57
C THR A 327 -9.07 -8.39 3.41
N MET A 328 -8.58 -7.70 4.42
CA MET A 328 -7.22 -7.21 4.50
C MET A 328 -6.70 -7.37 5.92
N SER A 329 -5.44 -7.77 6.06
CA SER A 329 -4.77 -7.92 7.35
C SER A 329 -3.47 -7.10 7.35
N TRP A 330 -3.09 -6.62 8.53
CA TRP A 330 -1.81 -5.93 8.70
C TRP A 330 -0.63 -6.88 8.59
N TYR A 331 0.38 -6.43 7.87
CA TYR A 331 1.70 -7.06 7.80
C TYR A 331 2.78 -5.97 7.87
N PRO A 332 3.77 -6.06 8.77
CA PRO A 332 4.85 -5.08 8.85
C PRO A 332 5.76 -5.09 7.63
N GLN A 333 5.76 -6.17 6.88
CA GLN A 333 6.52 -6.31 5.63
C GLN A 333 5.72 -7.11 4.60
N LEU A 334 6.04 -6.89 3.34
CA LEU A 334 5.53 -7.66 2.21
C LEU A 334 6.69 -8.28 1.44
N THR A 335 6.49 -9.48 0.94
CA THR A 335 7.30 -10.03 -0.16
C THR A 335 6.53 -9.84 -1.45
N ILE A 336 7.15 -9.21 -2.44
CA ILE A 336 6.58 -8.94 -3.76
C ILE A 336 7.45 -9.63 -4.81
N ASP A 337 6.84 -10.48 -5.62
CA ASP A 337 7.44 -11.08 -6.80
C ASP A 337 6.65 -10.64 -8.04
N THR A 338 7.11 -9.58 -8.70
CA THR A 338 6.43 -9.03 -9.89
C THR A 338 6.48 -9.97 -11.09
N ALA A 339 7.42 -10.91 -11.13
CA ALA A 339 7.53 -11.88 -12.22
C ALA A 339 6.48 -12.99 -12.11
N THR A 340 6.18 -13.45 -10.89
CA THR A 340 5.12 -14.44 -10.64
C THR A 340 3.77 -13.80 -10.34
N GLY A 341 3.74 -12.52 -9.98
CA GLY A 341 2.53 -11.83 -9.53
C GLY A 341 2.12 -12.19 -8.10
N VAL A 342 2.99 -12.85 -7.33
CA VAL A 342 2.72 -13.23 -5.94
C VAL A 342 3.12 -12.10 -5.01
N VAL A 343 2.14 -11.64 -4.22
CA VAL A 343 2.35 -10.71 -3.11
C VAL A 343 1.89 -11.38 -1.83
N SER A 344 2.77 -11.45 -0.85
CA SER A 344 2.49 -12.10 0.45
C SER A 344 2.84 -11.16 1.59
N GLY A 345 1.98 -11.14 2.62
CA GLY A 345 2.30 -10.51 3.87
C GLY A 345 3.36 -11.32 4.62
N VAL A 346 4.36 -10.62 5.14
CA VAL A 346 5.43 -11.22 5.94
C VAL A 346 5.34 -10.62 7.33
N ASN A 347 5.17 -11.48 8.33
CA ASN A 347 5.24 -11.06 9.74
C ASN A 347 6.70 -10.80 10.19
N GLY A 348 7.62 -10.67 9.23
CA GLY A 348 9.00 -10.23 9.44
C GLY A 348 9.91 -11.23 10.16
N GLY A 349 9.55 -12.52 10.19
CA GLY A 349 10.22 -13.48 11.08
C GLY A 349 9.97 -13.13 12.56
N TYR A 350 9.07 -12.18 12.79
CA TYR A 350 8.69 -11.73 14.12
C TYR A 350 7.81 -12.79 14.79
N THR A 351 8.30 -13.35 15.84
CA THR A 351 7.47 -14.09 16.77
C THR A 351 6.62 -13.10 17.55
N PHE A 352 5.34 -13.32 17.58
CA PHE A 352 4.48 -12.65 18.55
C PHE A 352 4.39 -13.51 19.80
N ASP A 353 4.46 -12.86 20.94
CA ASP A 353 4.27 -13.50 22.23
C ASP A 353 3.00 -12.97 22.87
N THR A 354 2.28 -13.83 23.59
CA THR A 354 1.41 -13.37 24.67
C THR A 354 2.25 -13.14 25.92
N LEU A 355 2.05 -12.02 26.57
CA LEU A 355 2.70 -11.70 27.86
C LEU A 355 1.71 -12.03 28.99
N ARG A 356 1.94 -13.13 29.72
CA ARG A 356 1.05 -13.61 30.80
C ARG A 356 1.57 -13.21 32.16
N ALA A 357 0.75 -12.51 32.92
CA ALA A 357 1.08 -12.14 34.31
C ALA A 357 1.16 -13.39 35.21
N ARG A 358 2.25 -13.51 35.96
CA ARG A 358 2.51 -14.70 36.78
C ARG A 358 1.42 -14.98 37.86
N HIS A 359 0.93 -13.90 38.49
CA HIS A 359 -0.03 -14.02 39.61
C HIS A 359 -1.45 -14.43 39.15
N SER A 360 -1.84 -14.05 37.92
CA SER A 360 -3.21 -14.22 37.45
C SER A 360 -3.36 -15.19 36.27
N GLY A 361 -2.25 -15.45 35.54
CA GLY A 361 -2.26 -16.20 34.29
C GLY A 361 -2.93 -15.46 33.13
N LYS A 362 -3.36 -14.20 33.33
CA LYS A 362 -4.02 -13.37 32.31
C LYS A 362 -3.03 -12.70 31.38
N CYS A 363 -3.50 -12.39 30.19
CA CYS A 363 -2.70 -11.79 29.13
C CYS A 363 -2.69 -10.26 29.19
N LEU A 364 -1.54 -9.65 28.86
CA LEU A 364 -1.42 -8.22 28.61
C LEU A 364 -2.28 -7.89 27.39
N ASP A 365 -3.20 -6.95 27.53
CA ASP A 365 -4.29 -6.66 26.59
C ASP A 365 -4.44 -5.17 26.34
N VAL A 366 -4.60 -4.78 25.08
CA VAL A 366 -5.09 -3.44 24.76
C VAL A 366 -6.61 -3.48 24.79
N LEU A 367 -7.20 -2.77 25.73
CA LEU A 367 -8.64 -2.81 25.97
C LEU A 367 -9.45 -2.46 24.72
N ASP A 368 -10.58 -3.15 24.56
CA ASP A 368 -11.55 -2.95 23.49
C ASP A 368 -10.97 -3.11 22.06
N ARG A 369 -9.80 -3.73 21.94
CA ARG A 369 -9.06 -3.81 20.69
C ARG A 369 -8.83 -2.44 20.02
N SER A 370 -8.78 -1.40 20.84
CA SER A 370 -8.61 -0.03 20.36
C SER A 370 -7.31 0.12 19.59
N THR A 371 -7.35 0.80 18.46
CA THR A 371 -6.16 1.19 17.68
C THR A 371 -5.75 2.64 17.94
N ALA A 372 -6.48 3.37 18.79
CA ALA A 372 -6.19 4.76 19.11
C ALA A 372 -4.90 4.92 19.93
N ASP A 373 -4.24 6.07 19.79
CA ASP A 373 -3.20 6.49 20.74
C ASP A 373 -3.80 6.71 22.11
N ALA A 374 -3.01 6.49 23.14
CA ALA A 374 -3.40 6.53 24.54
C ALA A 374 -4.44 5.49 24.95
N ALA A 375 -4.74 4.49 24.09
CA ALA A 375 -5.61 3.38 24.48
C ALA A 375 -5.00 2.60 25.64
N ALA A 376 -5.85 2.29 26.60
CA ALA A 376 -5.46 1.69 27.86
C ALA A 376 -4.99 0.25 27.72
N VAL A 377 -3.94 -0.10 28.44
CA VAL A 377 -3.46 -1.47 28.59
C VAL A 377 -3.86 -2.00 29.94
N ALA A 378 -4.32 -3.25 29.96
CA ALA A 378 -4.79 -3.98 31.14
C ALA A 378 -4.36 -5.45 31.04
N GLN A 379 -4.65 -6.23 32.08
CA GLN A 379 -4.70 -7.69 31.94
C GLN A 379 -6.13 -8.12 31.58
N TYR A 380 -6.26 -9.18 30.79
CA TYR A 380 -7.55 -9.78 30.44
C TYR A 380 -7.41 -11.29 30.21
N ALA A 381 -8.51 -12.05 30.34
CA ALA A 381 -8.51 -13.47 30.03
C ALA A 381 -7.91 -13.71 28.63
N CYS A 382 -6.95 -14.63 28.49
CA CYS A 382 -6.29 -14.93 27.23
C CYS A 382 -7.31 -15.51 26.24
N ASN A 383 -7.42 -14.87 25.07
CA ASN A 383 -8.41 -15.21 24.03
C ASN A 383 -7.81 -15.33 22.61
N ASN A 384 -6.47 -15.33 22.52
CA ASN A 384 -5.72 -15.35 21.27
C ASN A 384 -6.00 -14.14 20.31
N GLY A 385 -6.63 -13.08 20.81
CA GLY A 385 -6.85 -11.84 20.06
C GLY A 385 -5.53 -11.16 19.72
N THR A 386 -5.46 -10.50 18.57
CA THR A 386 -4.25 -9.79 18.13
C THR A 386 -3.89 -8.60 19.04
N ASN A 387 -4.83 -8.09 19.82
CA ASN A 387 -4.62 -7.08 20.88
C ASN A 387 -3.93 -7.63 22.14
N GLN A 388 -3.75 -8.96 22.24
CA GLN A 388 -2.98 -9.64 23.28
C GLN A 388 -1.67 -10.22 22.76
N GLN A 389 -1.33 -9.95 21.50
CA GLN A 389 -0.13 -10.45 20.83
C GLN A 389 0.86 -9.32 20.64
N TRP A 390 2.07 -9.51 21.13
CA TRP A 390 3.09 -8.49 21.24
C TRP A 390 4.37 -8.90 20.55
N GLN A 391 4.91 -8.04 19.73
CA GLN A 391 6.22 -8.19 19.13
C GLN A 391 7.28 -7.47 19.98
N LEU A 392 8.41 -8.12 20.21
CA LEU A 392 9.57 -7.48 20.82
C LEU A 392 10.53 -7.04 19.72
N ARG A 393 10.61 -5.73 19.46
CA ARG A 393 11.53 -5.14 18.47
C ARG A 393 12.78 -4.63 19.17
N ASP A 394 13.95 -5.00 18.66
CA ASP A 394 15.21 -4.47 19.18
C ASP A 394 15.24 -2.93 19.09
N ALA A 395 15.54 -2.28 20.20
CA ALA A 395 15.70 -0.83 20.30
C ALA A 395 17.16 -0.42 20.59
N GLY A 396 18.08 -1.40 20.52
CA GLY A 396 19.49 -1.22 20.80
C GLY A 396 19.83 -1.18 22.30
N SER A 397 21.10 -1.42 22.62
CA SER A 397 21.64 -1.36 23.99
C SER A 397 20.94 -2.30 24.98
N GLY A 398 20.38 -3.43 24.53
CA GLY A 398 19.69 -4.41 25.39
C GLY A 398 18.24 -4.02 25.75
N TYR A 399 17.68 -3.06 25.06
CA TYR A 399 16.27 -2.66 25.19
C TYR A 399 15.45 -3.10 23.99
N VAL A 400 14.14 -3.27 24.21
CA VAL A 400 13.16 -3.58 23.16
C VAL A 400 12.00 -2.61 23.20
N GLN A 401 11.38 -2.37 22.06
CA GLN A 401 10.02 -1.87 21.99
C GLN A 401 9.06 -3.08 22.00
N ILE A 402 7.98 -2.97 22.76
CA ILE A 402 6.94 -4.00 22.85
C ILE A 402 5.75 -3.48 22.05
N VAL A 403 5.47 -4.11 20.90
CA VAL A 403 4.56 -3.60 19.88
C VAL A 403 3.34 -4.50 19.75
N ALA A 404 2.15 -3.92 19.88
CA ALA A 404 0.88 -4.64 19.75
C ALA A 404 0.62 -5.04 18.29
N ARG A 405 0.31 -6.32 18.04
CA ARG A 405 0.09 -6.87 16.69
C ARG A 405 -1.06 -6.21 15.93
N HIS A 406 -2.15 -5.86 16.61
CA HIS A 406 -3.37 -5.34 15.98
C HIS A 406 -3.24 -3.87 15.53
N SER A 407 -2.40 -3.07 16.22
CA SER A 407 -2.34 -1.61 16.05
C SER A 407 -0.99 -1.11 15.57
N ASP A 408 0.06 -1.94 15.61
CA ASP A 408 1.47 -1.57 15.38
C ASP A 408 1.96 -0.44 16.31
N LYS A 409 1.33 -0.28 17.48
CA LYS A 409 1.68 0.74 18.48
C LYS A 409 2.49 0.15 19.63
N CYS A 410 3.34 1.00 20.22
CA CYS A 410 4.26 0.65 21.28
C CYS A 410 3.61 0.72 22.66
N LEU A 411 3.93 -0.24 23.53
CA LEU A 411 3.68 -0.19 24.95
C LEU A 411 4.43 0.99 25.55
N THR A 412 3.72 1.95 26.12
CA THR A 412 4.24 3.27 26.46
C THR A 412 3.82 3.67 27.88
N VAL A 413 4.72 4.20 28.68
CA VAL A 413 4.34 4.85 29.94
C VAL A 413 3.76 6.23 29.64
N ALA A 414 2.53 6.49 30.09
CA ALA A 414 1.81 7.73 29.79
C ALA A 414 2.60 8.98 30.19
N GLY A 415 2.72 9.91 29.25
CA GLY A 415 3.41 11.19 29.46
C GLY A 415 4.91 11.08 29.77
N GLY A 416 5.54 9.90 29.61
CA GLY A 416 6.93 9.69 30.02
C GLY A 416 7.15 9.87 31.55
N SER A 417 6.10 9.67 32.35
CA SER A 417 6.15 9.83 33.80
C SER A 417 7.17 8.88 34.43
N THR A 418 7.91 9.37 35.42
CA THR A 418 8.82 8.53 36.23
C THR A 418 8.21 8.13 37.58
N ALA A 419 6.96 8.50 37.87
CA ALA A 419 6.29 8.22 39.13
C ALA A 419 5.78 6.77 39.19
N ASP A 420 5.64 6.24 40.40
CA ASP A 420 4.86 5.03 40.66
C ASP A 420 3.39 5.27 40.29
N ASN A 421 2.69 4.20 39.93
CA ASN A 421 1.29 4.20 39.47
C ASN A 421 1.03 4.94 38.14
N ALA A 422 2.07 5.36 37.39
CA ALA A 422 1.85 5.95 36.10
C ALA A 422 1.24 4.91 35.13
N PRO A 423 0.12 5.25 34.46
CA PRO A 423 -0.55 4.33 33.58
C PRO A 423 0.33 3.89 32.41
N VAL A 424 0.16 2.65 31.97
CA VAL A 424 0.71 2.15 30.73
C VAL A 424 -0.40 2.07 29.69
N GLN A 425 -0.07 2.50 28.50
CA GLN A 425 -0.97 2.64 27.35
C GLN A 425 -0.27 2.20 26.06
N GLN A 426 -0.98 2.05 24.97
CA GLN A 426 -0.35 2.02 23.65
C GLN A 426 -0.24 3.44 23.09
N PHE A 427 0.81 3.68 22.30
CA PHE A 427 1.01 4.95 21.59
C PHE A 427 1.86 4.70 20.33
N GLY A 428 1.71 5.57 19.30
CA GLY A 428 2.51 5.46 18.08
C GLY A 428 4.00 5.29 18.38
N CYS A 429 4.65 4.28 17.81
CA CYS A 429 6.07 4.01 18.04
C CYS A 429 6.93 5.16 17.51
N GLN A 430 7.84 5.66 18.32
CA GLN A 430 8.76 6.73 17.96
C GLN A 430 10.20 6.32 18.25
N ALA A 431 11.09 6.59 17.30
CA ALA A 431 12.51 6.32 17.48
C ALA A 431 13.08 7.18 18.62
N GLY A 432 13.89 6.57 19.49
CA GLY A 432 14.56 7.27 20.58
C GLY A 432 13.72 7.56 21.82
N ARG A 433 12.40 7.34 21.82
CA ARG A 433 11.56 7.52 23.01
C ARG A 433 11.81 6.43 24.05
N THR A 434 12.42 6.81 25.16
CA THR A 434 12.85 5.88 26.21
C THR A 434 11.68 5.38 27.10
N ASP A 435 10.54 6.07 27.11
CA ASP A 435 9.28 5.63 27.73
C ASP A 435 8.53 4.54 26.93
N GLN A 436 9.05 4.21 25.72
CA GLN A 436 8.61 3.10 24.87
C GLN A 436 9.61 1.96 24.83
N GLN A 437 10.70 2.05 25.60
CA GLN A 437 11.78 1.07 25.59
C GLN A 437 11.85 0.35 26.90
N TRP A 438 11.92 -0.99 26.81
CA TRP A 438 11.81 -1.89 27.95
C TRP A 438 13.01 -2.84 27.99
N GLN A 439 13.59 -3.02 29.17
CA GLN A 439 14.57 -4.07 29.41
C GLN A 439 13.85 -5.34 29.89
N LEU A 440 14.20 -6.48 29.31
CA LEU A 440 13.77 -7.78 29.80
C LEU A 440 14.77 -8.24 30.86
N ARG A 441 14.34 -8.27 32.11
CA ARG A 441 15.12 -8.74 33.24
C ARG A 441 14.63 -10.12 33.66
N ASP A 442 15.49 -11.12 33.69
CA ASP A 442 15.13 -12.47 34.15
C ASP A 442 14.63 -12.42 35.59
N ALA A 443 13.49 -13.05 35.86
CA ALA A 443 12.88 -13.19 37.18
C ALA A 443 12.88 -14.68 37.68
N GLY A 444 13.56 -15.53 36.92
CA GLY A 444 13.64 -16.95 37.21
C GLY A 444 12.38 -17.76 36.80
N SER A 445 12.54 -19.05 36.68
CA SER A 445 11.43 -20.00 36.36
C SER A 445 10.67 -19.69 35.06
N GLY A 446 11.35 -19.07 34.07
CA GLY A 446 10.75 -18.70 32.76
C GLY A 446 9.92 -17.42 32.80
N TYR A 447 10.02 -16.63 33.86
CA TYR A 447 9.39 -15.31 33.96
C TYR A 447 10.38 -14.18 33.77
N THR A 448 9.87 -13.05 33.32
CA THR A 448 10.64 -11.85 33.01
C THR A 448 9.98 -10.63 33.64
N GLN A 449 10.75 -9.71 34.18
CA GLN A 449 10.30 -8.36 34.48
C GLN A 449 10.52 -7.47 33.27
N LEU A 450 9.57 -6.62 32.96
CA LEU A 450 9.66 -5.61 31.90
C LEU A 450 9.94 -4.26 32.56
N VAL A 451 11.19 -3.76 32.41
CA VAL A 451 11.68 -2.56 33.09
C VAL A 451 11.75 -1.40 32.11
N ALA A 452 10.99 -0.33 32.37
CA ALA A 452 10.96 0.85 31.52
C ALA A 452 12.33 1.59 31.56
N ARG A 453 12.90 1.88 30.38
CA ARG A 453 14.25 2.48 30.27
C ARG A 453 14.37 3.85 30.92
N HIS A 454 13.34 4.70 30.77
CA HIS A 454 13.38 6.10 31.25
C HIS A 454 13.25 6.21 32.77
N SER A 455 12.56 5.25 33.44
CA SER A 455 12.21 5.36 34.87
C SER A 455 12.87 4.27 35.74
N GLY A 456 13.34 3.17 35.12
CA GLY A 456 13.82 2.01 35.85
C GLY A 456 12.72 1.21 36.59
N ARG A 457 11.44 1.51 36.33
CA ARG A 457 10.29 0.87 36.99
C ARG A 457 9.79 -0.33 36.19
N CYS A 458 9.16 -1.27 36.89
CA CYS A 458 8.63 -2.51 36.33
C CYS A 458 7.17 -2.33 35.87
N LEU A 459 6.82 -3.03 34.80
CA LEU A 459 5.44 -3.23 34.37
C LEU A 459 4.68 -4.02 35.41
N ASP A 460 3.59 -3.49 35.94
CA ASP A 460 2.88 -3.95 37.13
C ASP A 460 1.38 -4.03 36.89
N VAL A 461 0.72 -5.06 37.37
CA VAL A 461 -0.75 -5.12 37.44
C VAL A 461 -1.22 -4.48 38.74
N THR A 462 -1.96 -3.37 38.65
CA THR A 462 -2.41 -2.54 39.77
C THR A 462 -3.04 -3.38 40.89
N GLY A 463 -2.56 -3.17 42.11
CA GLY A 463 -3.16 -3.72 43.32
C GLY A 463 -3.14 -5.25 43.39
N TYR A 464 -2.26 -5.92 42.64
CA TYR A 464 -2.19 -7.38 42.57
C TYR A 464 -3.54 -8.01 42.13
N SER A 465 -4.37 -7.27 41.41
CA SER A 465 -5.69 -7.69 40.97
C SER A 465 -5.64 -8.87 40.04
N THR A 466 -6.56 -9.81 40.17
CA THR A 466 -6.76 -10.94 39.26
C THR A 466 -7.98 -10.73 38.34
N ALA A 467 -8.65 -9.57 38.40
CA ALA A 467 -9.84 -9.28 37.61
C ALA A 467 -9.48 -8.98 36.13
N ASP A 468 -10.39 -9.25 35.20
CA ASP A 468 -10.33 -8.77 33.86
C ASP A 468 -10.46 -7.23 33.83
N GLY A 469 -9.71 -6.57 32.95
CA GLY A 469 -9.67 -5.12 32.85
C GLY A 469 -8.82 -4.45 33.94
N ALA A 470 -8.16 -5.19 34.84
CA ALA A 470 -7.22 -4.58 35.79
C ALA A 470 -6.08 -3.88 35.05
N ARG A 471 -5.95 -2.58 35.34
CA ARG A 471 -5.02 -1.69 34.63
C ARG A 471 -3.56 -2.08 34.86
N VAL A 472 -2.74 -1.83 33.87
CA VAL A 472 -1.30 -1.99 33.96
C VAL A 472 -0.66 -0.61 34.14
N ILE A 473 0.30 -0.55 35.04
CA ILE A 473 1.03 0.66 35.45
C ILE A 473 2.52 0.37 35.42
N GLN A 474 3.33 1.39 35.61
CA GLN A 474 4.71 1.19 36.10
C GLN A 474 4.74 1.35 37.62
N TYR A 475 5.59 0.57 38.29
CA TYR A 475 5.81 0.65 39.74
C TYR A 475 7.24 0.30 40.10
N ALA A 476 7.70 0.73 41.29
CA ALA A 476 9.03 0.34 41.79
C ALA A 476 9.20 -1.18 41.69
N CYS A 477 10.32 -1.64 41.11
CA CYS A 477 10.56 -3.07 40.90
C CYS A 477 10.74 -3.80 42.22
N GLY A 478 9.98 -4.88 42.42
CA GLY A 478 10.04 -5.80 43.53
C GLY A 478 10.05 -7.25 43.07
N SER A 479 9.90 -8.21 43.98
CA SER A 479 9.82 -9.64 43.67
C SER A 479 8.38 -10.14 43.50
N ALA A 480 7.39 -9.24 43.51
CA ALA A 480 5.98 -9.60 43.46
C ALA A 480 5.57 -10.21 42.12
N ALA A 481 4.70 -11.19 42.10
CA ALA A 481 4.33 -11.94 40.90
C ALA A 481 3.49 -11.12 39.90
N ASN A 482 2.86 -10.00 40.31
CA ASN A 482 2.15 -9.09 39.43
C ASN A 482 3.09 -8.21 38.58
N GLN A 483 4.41 -8.27 38.81
CA GLN A 483 5.45 -7.64 37.99
C GLN A 483 6.21 -8.66 37.14
N GLN A 484 5.80 -9.92 37.15
CA GLN A 484 6.50 -10.99 36.44
C GLN A 484 5.60 -11.53 35.31
N TRP A 485 6.18 -11.61 34.15
CA TRP A 485 5.48 -11.92 32.91
C TRP A 485 6.12 -13.12 32.21
N GLN A 486 5.30 -14.08 31.80
CA GLN A 486 5.72 -15.20 30.98
C GLN A 486 5.50 -14.84 29.50
N ARG A 487 6.50 -15.06 28.69
CA ARG A 487 6.40 -14.98 27.23
C ARG A 487 5.94 -16.33 26.71
N VAL A 488 4.82 -16.34 25.98
CA VAL A 488 4.28 -17.53 25.33
C VAL A 488 4.16 -17.26 23.85
N GLY A 489 4.96 -17.94 23.05
CA GLY A 489 4.94 -17.78 21.58
C GLY A 489 3.54 -18.08 21.03
N THR A 490 3.11 -17.28 20.07
CA THR A 490 1.88 -17.51 19.30
C THR A 490 2.23 -18.23 18.00
N SER A 491 1.59 -19.33 17.72
CA SER A 491 1.70 -20.08 16.46
C SER A 491 1.03 -19.37 15.29
#